data_2d1f7546c1fad82d402ff28fb4ef966e
#
_entry.id   2d1f7546c1fad82d402ff28fb4ef966e
#
_cell.length_a   1.000
_cell.length_b   1.000
_cell.length_c   1.000
_cell.angle_alpha   90.00
_cell.angle_beta   90.00
_cell.angle_gamma   90.00
#
_symmetry.space_group_name_H-M   'P 1'
#
loop_
_entity.id
_entity.type
_entity.pdbx_description
1 polymer ?
#
loop_
_entity_poly.entity_id
_entity_poly.type
_entity_poly.pdbx_seq_one_letter_code
_entity_poly.pdbx_strand_id
1 'polypeptide(L)'
;MSEFESISKITDLIRNINKSMRHRFHNFMQDLGLTFPQLSVISILTKNGELKVSVLSEKMGLSDSTVSGILDRLEQKNIIRRERNQDDRRVVKIALTEGSRKFYKDFHKREEEHFSNLLKRLSEQEIKDIIKGLETLNSVLSNGEHHI
;
A
#
# COMPACT_ATOMS: atom_id res chain seq x y z
N MET A 1 -30.05 -5.47 -18.34
CA MET A 1 -29.45 -4.44 -17.45
C MET A 1 -29.06 -3.29 -18.34
N SER A 2 -29.54 -2.08 -18.04
CA SER A 2 -29.18 -0.88 -18.81
C SER A 2 -27.70 -0.54 -18.57
N GLU A 3 -27.11 0.27 -19.47
CA GLU A 3 -25.72 0.74 -19.31
C GLU A 3 -25.53 1.48 -17.97
N PHE A 4 -26.50 2.32 -17.61
CA PHE A 4 -26.50 3.05 -16.34
C PHE A 4 -26.53 2.12 -15.12
N GLU A 5 -27.35 1.08 -15.15
CA GLU A 5 -27.41 0.07 -14.07
C GLU A 5 -26.07 -0.69 -13.92
N SER A 6 -25.42 -0.97 -15.05
CA SER A 6 -24.11 -1.65 -15.06
C SER A 6 -23.02 -0.77 -14.42
N ILE A 7 -22.97 0.52 -14.78
CA ILE A 7 -22.01 1.48 -14.22
C ILE A 7 -22.24 1.65 -12.72
N SER A 8 -23.50 1.82 -12.30
CA SER A 8 -23.87 1.94 -10.88
C SER A 8 -23.41 0.70 -10.11
N LYS A 9 -23.66 -0.49 -10.65
CA LYS A 9 -23.26 -1.75 -10.02
C LYS A 9 -21.74 -1.88 -9.85
N ILE A 10 -20.97 -1.51 -10.89
CA ILE A 10 -19.49 -1.51 -10.82
C ILE A 10 -19.03 -0.55 -9.71
N THR A 11 -19.57 0.65 -9.67
CA THR A 11 -19.22 1.67 -8.67
C THR A 11 -19.50 1.19 -7.24
N ASP A 12 -20.65 0.56 -7.03
CA ASP A 12 -21.02 0.01 -5.71
C ASP A 12 -20.14 -1.16 -5.31
N LEU A 13 -19.79 -2.03 -6.25
CA LEU A 13 -18.85 -3.13 -6.00
C LEU A 13 -17.46 -2.62 -5.59
N ILE A 14 -16.94 -1.60 -6.29
CA ILE A 14 -15.67 -0.95 -5.94
C ILE A 14 -15.74 -0.35 -4.53
N ARG A 15 -16.82 0.35 -4.19
CA ARG A 15 -17.01 0.94 -2.85
C ARG A 15 -17.03 -0.14 -1.77
N ASN A 16 -17.74 -1.23 -2.00
CA ASN A 16 -17.87 -2.34 -1.05
C ASN A 16 -16.53 -3.09 -0.87
N ILE A 17 -15.79 -3.35 -1.94
CA ILE A 17 -14.46 -3.94 -1.89
C ILE A 17 -13.53 -3.04 -1.08
N ASN A 18 -13.47 -1.75 -1.42
CA ASN A 18 -12.65 -0.76 -0.70
C ASN A 18 -13.01 -0.67 0.79
N LYS A 19 -14.32 -0.70 1.13
CA LYS A 19 -14.79 -0.69 2.52
C LYS A 19 -14.30 -1.94 3.26
N SER A 20 -14.43 -3.11 2.66
CA SER A 20 -13.98 -4.38 3.25
C SER A 20 -12.48 -4.42 3.46
N MET A 21 -11.70 -3.95 2.47
CA MET A 21 -10.25 -3.88 2.56
C MET A 21 -9.81 -2.85 3.62
N ARG A 22 -10.44 -1.66 3.66
CA ARG A 22 -10.14 -0.65 4.69
C ARG A 22 -10.43 -1.14 6.09
N HIS A 23 -11.53 -1.84 6.31
CA HIS A 23 -11.87 -2.36 7.64
C HIS A 23 -10.81 -3.33 8.17
N ARG A 24 -10.36 -4.25 7.33
CA ARG A 24 -9.27 -5.18 7.67
C ARG A 24 -7.97 -4.45 7.97
N PHE A 25 -7.63 -3.50 7.09
CA PHE A 25 -6.43 -2.69 7.23
C PHE A 25 -6.49 -1.77 8.46
N HIS A 26 -7.66 -1.22 8.78
CA HIS A 26 -7.88 -0.36 9.94
C HIS A 26 -7.65 -1.10 11.25
N ASN A 27 -8.18 -2.32 11.40
CA ASN A 27 -7.97 -3.13 12.60
C ASN A 27 -6.47 -3.42 12.81
N PHE A 28 -5.77 -3.80 11.75
CA PHE A 28 -4.32 -3.98 11.81
C PHE A 28 -3.56 -2.70 12.16
N MET A 29 -3.99 -1.56 11.60
CA MET A 29 -3.39 -0.26 11.92
C MET A 29 -3.58 0.15 13.36
N GLN A 30 -4.78 -0.07 13.91
CA GLN A 30 -5.08 0.24 15.31
C GLN A 30 -4.21 -0.61 16.25
N ASP A 31 -4.06 -1.88 15.99
CA ASP A 31 -3.20 -2.79 16.78
C ASP A 31 -1.74 -2.33 16.81
N LEU A 32 -1.27 -1.70 15.74
CA LEU A 32 0.08 -1.16 15.63
C LEU A 32 0.21 0.32 16.04
N GLY A 33 -0.91 1.00 16.27
CA GLY A 33 -0.94 2.44 16.50
C GLY A 33 -0.33 3.25 15.34
N LEU A 34 -0.55 2.82 14.10
CA LEU A 34 -0.04 3.45 12.89
C LEU A 34 -1.14 4.19 12.12
N THR A 35 -0.76 5.26 11.44
CA THR A 35 -1.62 5.98 10.50
C THR A 35 -1.43 5.47 9.08
N PHE A 36 -2.39 5.76 8.19
CA PHE A 36 -2.30 5.39 6.78
C PHE A 36 -1.01 5.91 6.08
N PRO A 37 -0.61 7.20 6.25
CA PRO A 37 0.66 7.67 5.67
C PRO A 37 1.88 6.92 6.20
N GLN A 38 1.90 6.55 7.48
CA GLN A 38 2.99 5.77 8.06
C GLN A 38 3.09 4.38 7.43
N LEU A 39 1.96 3.74 7.20
CA LEU A 39 1.93 2.45 6.50
C LEU A 39 2.33 2.55 5.04
N SER A 40 1.96 3.63 4.35
CA SER A 40 2.41 3.87 2.97
C SER A 40 3.93 3.91 2.89
N VAL A 41 4.60 4.61 3.82
CA VAL A 41 6.07 4.61 3.94
C VAL A 41 6.60 3.19 4.12
N ILE A 42 6.04 2.44 5.05
CA ILE A 42 6.48 1.08 5.35
C ILE A 42 6.32 0.17 4.13
N SER A 43 5.17 0.24 3.47
CA SER A 43 4.89 -0.54 2.25
C SER A 43 5.88 -0.23 1.12
N ILE A 44 6.16 1.05 0.89
CA ILE A 44 7.14 1.49 -0.12
C ILE A 44 8.53 0.95 0.22
N LEU A 45 8.97 1.07 1.48
CA LEU A 45 10.28 0.58 1.93
C LEU A 45 10.36 -0.96 1.93
N THR A 46 9.26 -1.66 2.18
CA THR A 46 9.21 -3.12 2.09
C THR A 46 9.46 -3.60 0.66
N LYS A 47 8.85 -2.91 -0.32
CA LYS A 47 8.97 -3.27 -1.75
C LYS A 47 10.30 -2.85 -2.39
N ASN A 48 10.78 -1.66 -2.04
CA ASN A 48 11.92 -1.04 -2.72
C ASN A 48 13.23 -1.10 -1.91
N GLY A 49 13.18 -1.54 -0.66
CA GLY A 49 14.33 -1.51 0.23
C GLY A 49 14.62 -0.07 0.72
N GLU A 50 15.91 0.24 0.81
CA GLU A 50 16.40 1.55 1.24
C GLU A 50 16.19 2.62 0.17
N LEU A 51 15.65 3.79 0.55
CA LEU A 51 15.36 4.91 -0.36
C LEU A 51 15.85 6.25 0.21
N LYS A 52 16.17 7.20 -0.69
CA LYS A 52 16.35 8.62 -0.33
C LYS A 52 15.02 9.24 0.04
N VAL A 53 15.03 10.24 0.93
CA VAL A 53 13.80 10.96 1.35
C VAL A 53 13.07 11.54 0.15
N SER A 54 13.78 12.17 -0.79
CA SER A 54 13.19 12.77 -1.99
C SER A 54 12.45 11.75 -2.88
N VAL A 55 13.04 10.54 -3.05
CA VAL A 55 12.40 9.47 -3.81
C VAL A 55 11.15 8.95 -3.10
N LEU A 56 11.19 8.89 -1.78
CA LEU A 56 10.04 8.49 -0.98
C LEU A 56 8.91 9.53 -1.08
N SER A 57 9.25 10.81 -1.01
CA SER A 57 8.30 11.94 -1.15
C SER A 57 7.61 11.91 -2.53
N GLU A 58 8.38 11.71 -3.59
CA GLU A 58 7.86 11.55 -4.94
C GLU A 58 6.88 10.37 -5.06
N LYS A 59 7.27 9.20 -4.55
CA LYS A 59 6.39 8.00 -4.56
C LYS A 59 5.11 8.18 -3.74
N MET A 60 5.13 9.03 -2.73
CA MET A 60 3.96 9.34 -1.90
C MET A 60 3.12 10.48 -2.45
N GLY A 61 3.62 11.25 -3.40
CA GLY A 61 2.97 12.47 -3.89
C GLY A 61 2.84 13.57 -2.82
N LEU A 62 3.82 13.63 -1.88
CA LEU A 62 3.84 14.55 -0.74
C LEU A 62 5.11 15.38 -0.74
N SER A 63 5.07 16.54 -0.05
CA SER A 63 6.24 17.38 0.15
C SER A 63 7.28 16.70 1.08
N ASP A 64 8.56 17.02 0.88
CA ASP A 64 9.64 16.51 1.74
C ASP A 64 9.43 16.86 3.21
N SER A 65 8.88 18.04 3.52
CA SER A 65 8.57 18.46 4.89
C SER A 65 7.47 17.58 5.52
N THR A 66 6.43 17.25 4.76
CA THR A 66 5.36 16.36 5.22
C THR A 66 5.89 14.96 5.49
N VAL A 67 6.68 14.43 4.54
CA VAL A 67 7.30 13.10 4.67
C VAL A 67 8.26 13.08 5.86
N SER A 68 9.07 14.11 6.06
CA SER A 68 9.96 14.22 7.23
C SER A 68 9.23 14.06 8.56
N GLY A 69 8.08 14.73 8.73
CA GLY A 69 7.25 14.57 9.94
C GLY A 69 6.69 13.17 10.14
N ILE A 70 6.37 12.45 9.04
CA ILE A 70 5.95 11.05 9.09
C ILE A 70 7.12 10.16 9.52
N LEU A 71 8.31 10.41 8.93
CA LEU A 71 9.53 9.66 9.23
C LEU A 71 9.99 9.84 10.69
N ASP A 72 9.90 11.05 11.24
CA ASP A 72 10.24 11.33 12.65
C ASP A 72 9.42 10.44 13.60
N ARG A 73 8.13 10.29 13.35
CA ARG A 73 7.24 9.45 14.15
C ARG A 73 7.54 7.95 13.99
N LEU A 74 7.91 7.51 12.79
CA LEU A 74 8.30 6.12 12.53
C LEU A 74 9.65 5.78 13.15
N GLU A 75 10.58 6.72 13.15
CA GLU A 75 11.89 6.57 13.79
C GLU A 75 11.76 6.51 15.32
N GLN A 76 10.92 7.39 15.93
CA GLN A 76 10.60 7.34 17.36
C GLN A 76 10.01 5.99 17.78
N LYS A 77 9.25 5.34 16.90
CA LYS A 77 8.71 3.98 17.11
C LYS A 77 9.71 2.87 16.79
N ASN A 78 10.94 3.20 16.42
CA ASN A 78 11.97 2.25 16.00
C ASN A 78 11.55 1.34 14.82
N ILE A 79 10.70 1.89 13.94
CA ILE A 79 10.21 1.17 12.74
C ILE A 79 11.16 1.38 11.58
N ILE A 80 11.70 2.58 11.45
CA ILE A 80 12.69 2.94 10.44
C ILE A 80 13.98 3.42 11.10
N ARG A 81 15.04 3.46 10.30
CA ARG A 81 16.30 4.12 10.62
C ARG A 81 16.69 5.07 9.49
N ARG A 82 17.36 6.15 9.85
CA ARG A 82 18.00 7.08 8.92
C ARG A 82 19.49 6.82 8.88
N GLU A 83 20.02 6.65 7.69
CA GLU A 83 21.44 6.51 7.46
C GLU A 83 21.92 7.68 6.59
N ARG A 84 22.92 8.38 7.07
CA ARG A 84 23.59 9.42 6.27
C ARG A 84 24.62 8.73 5.38
N ASN A 85 24.66 9.10 4.10
CA ASN A 85 25.68 8.59 3.22
C ASN A 85 27.07 9.08 3.72
N GLN A 86 28.04 8.16 3.76
CA GLN A 86 29.41 8.49 4.20
C GLN A 86 30.11 9.47 3.26
N ASP A 87 29.82 9.35 1.94
CA ASP A 87 30.44 10.17 0.90
C ASP A 87 29.76 11.54 0.72
N ASP A 88 28.45 11.63 0.93
CA ASP A 88 27.69 12.89 0.90
C ASP A 88 26.67 12.93 2.05
N ARG A 89 27.02 13.64 3.10
CA ARG A 89 26.18 13.83 4.31
C ARG A 89 24.85 14.52 4.06
N ARG A 90 24.66 15.13 2.86
CA ARG A 90 23.39 15.74 2.46
C ARG A 90 22.37 14.69 2.05
N VAL A 91 22.83 13.50 1.68
CA VAL A 91 21.97 12.39 1.26
C VAL A 91 21.62 11.56 2.50
N VAL A 92 20.35 11.63 2.88
CA VAL A 92 19.78 10.79 3.93
C VAL A 92 18.97 9.65 3.29
N LYS A 93 19.33 8.43 3.64
CA LYS A 93 18.63 7.22 3.23
C LYS A 93 17.77 6.71 4.36
N ILE A 94 16.61 6.20 4.03
CA ILE A 94 15.63 5.64 4.94
C ILE A 94 15.52 4.13 4.69
N ALA A 95 15.58 3.35 5.75
CA ALA A 95 15.38 1.92 5.70
C ALA A 95 14.49 1.45 6.86
N LEU A 96 13.80 0.34 6.67
CA LEU A 96 13.16 -0.36 7.79
C LEU A 96 14.23 -0.93 8.73
N THR A 97 13.98 -0.89 10.03
CA THR A 97 14.76 -1.69 10.98
C THR A 97 14.60 -3.18 10.67
N GLU A 98 15.56 -4.00 11.08
CA GLU A 98 15.51 -5.44 10.78
C GLU A 98 14.28 -6.12 11.39
N GLY A 99 13.95 -5.79 12.63
CA GLY A 99 12.75 -6.29 13.29
C GLY A 99 11.45 -5.89 12.56
N SER A 100 11.35 -4.63 12.12
CA SER A 100 10.21 -4.14 11.38
C SER A 100 10.11 -4.80 10.01
N ARG A 101 11.21 -4.95 9.29
CA ARG A 101 11.24 -5.62 7.98
C ARG A 101 10.71 -7.05 8.07
N LYS A 102 11.16 -7.82 9.06
CA LYS A 102 10.70 -9.19 9.29
C LYS A 102 9.21 -9.21 9.62
N PHE A 103 8.79 -8.36 10.58
CA PHE A 103 7.40 -8.28 11.01
C PHE A 103 6.44 -7.97 9.85
N TYR A 104 6.73 -6.96 9.04
CA TYR A 104 5.88 -6.58 7.91
C TYR A 104 5.90 -7.60 6.79
N LYS A 105 7.03 -8.28 6.55
CA LYS A 105 7.10 -9.38 5.58
C LYS A 105 6.21 -10.56 6.02
N ASP A 106 6.29 -10.93 7.29
CA ASP A 106 5.48 -12.01 7.85
C ASP A 106 3.98 -11.63 7.86
N PHE A 107 3.67 -10.36 8.11
CA PHE A 107 2.31 -9.85 8.03
C PHE A 107 1.75 -9.95 6.59
N HIS A 108 2.47 -9.46 5.58
CA HIS A 108 2.04 -9.57 4.19
C HIS A 108 1.80 -11.03 3.78
N LYS A 109 2.68 -11.94 4.20
CA LYS A 109 2.50 -13.36 3.95
C LYS A 109 1.21 -13.91 4.57
N ARG A 110 0.90 -13.54 5.81
CA ARG A 110 -0.35 -13.95 6.48
C ARG A 110 -1.60 -13.38 5.78
N GLU A 111 -1.55 -12.13 5.34
CA GLU A 111 -2.63 -11.51 4.57
C GLU A 111 -2.85 -12.23 3.22
N GLU A 112 -1.77 -12.54 2.51
CA GLU A 112 -1.83 -13.33 1.27
C GLU A 112 -2.41 -14.73 1.51
N GLU A 113 -1.97 -15.44 2.54
CA GLU A 113 -2.48 -16.75 2.93
C GLU A 113 -3.97 -16.69 3.29
N HIS A 114 -4.39 -15.66 4.02
CA HIS A 114 -5.78 -15.47 4.35
C HIS A 114 -6.63 -15.19 3.10
N PHE A 115 -6.16 -14.31 2.21
CA PHE A 115 -6.84 -14.00 0.95
C PHE A 115 -6.89 -15.23 0.04
N SER A 116 -5.79 -15.99 -0.04
CA SER A 116 -5.72 -17.27 -0.74
C SER A 116 -6.77 -18.26 -0.22
N ASN A 117 -6.93 -18.38 1.10
CA ASN A 117 -7.93 -19.27 1.70
C ASN A 117 -9.38 -18.85 1.39
N LEU A 118 -9.65 -17.56 1.24
CA LEU A 118 -10.95 -17.08 0.77
C LEU A 118 -11.20 -17.44 -0.70
N LEU A 119 -10.18 -17.25 -1.54
CA LEU A 119 -10.27 -17.53 -2.97
C LEU A 119 -10.31 -19.01 -3.31
N LYS A 120 -9.81 -19.90 -2.45
CA LYS A 120 -9.91 -21.38 -2.64
C LYS A 120 -11.34 -21.89 -2.73
N ARG A 121 -12.33 -21.08 -2.35
CA ARG A 121 -13.75 -21.41 -2.47
C ARG A 121 -14.31 -21.17 -3.86
N LEU A 122 -13.54 -20.50 -4.70
CA LEU A 122 -13.91 -20.18 -6.07
C LEU A 122 -13.38 -21.26 -7.05
N SER A 123 -14.14 -21.49 -8.11
CA SER A 123 -13.68 -22.28 -9.24
C SER A 123 -12.57 -21.57 -10.01
N GLU A 124 -11.79 -22.31 -10.77
CA GLU A 124 -10.76 -21.71 -11.65
C GLU A 124 -11.35 -20.71 -12.65
N GLN A 125 -12.58 -20.94 -13.12
CA GLN A 125 -13.24 -20.03 -14.05
C GLN A 125 -13.59 -18.71 -13.36
N GLU A 126 -14.15 -18.74 -12.16
CA GLU A 126 -14.46 -17.54 -11.38
C GLU A 126 -13.20 -16.73 -11.07
N ILE A 127 -12.08 -17.38 -10.76
CA ILE A 127 -10.80 -16.70 -10.55
C ILE A 127 -10.34 -15.98 -11.84
N LYS A 128 -10.43 -16.65 -12.99
CA LYS A 128 -10.07 -16.04 -14.29
C LYS A 128 -10.97 -14.86 -14.64
N ASP A 129 -12.26 -14.96 -14.36
CA ASP A 129 -13.23 -13.91 -14.64
C ASP A 129 -12.97 -12.66 -13.74
N ILE A 130 -12.64 -12.89 -12.47
CA ILE A 130 -12.26 -11.83 -11.54
C ILE A 130 -10.97 -11.13 -12.02
N ILE A 131 -9.93 -11.88 -12.36
CA ILE A 131 -8.67 -11.33 -12.85
C ILE A 131 -8.93 -10.46 -14.08
N LYS A 132 -9.62 -11.00 -15.09
CA LYS A 132 -9.95 -10.29 -16.33
C LYS A 132 -10.73 -8.99 -16.06
N GLY A 133 -11.74 -9.05 -15.17
CA GLY A 133 -12.54 -7.88 -14.82
C GLY A 133 -11.72 -6.80 -14.13
N LEU A 134 -10.83 -7.19 -13.18
CA LEU A 134 -9.95 -6.26 -12.48
C LEU A 134 -8.89 -5.66 -13.40
N GLU A 135 -8.30 -6.42 -14.30
CA GLU A 135 -7.32 -5.93 -15.28
C GLU A 135 -7.97 -4.91 -16.24
N THR A 136 -9.17 -5.22 -16.74
CA THR A 136 -9.93 -4.30 -17.59
C THR A 136 -10.22 -2.99 -16.86
N LEU A 137 -10.70 -3.07 -15.63
CA LEU A 137 -11.00 -1.88 -14.82
C LEU A 137 -9.73 -1.07 -14.52
N ASN A 138 -8.66 -1.73 -14.14
CA ASN A 138 -7.38 -1.08 -13.85
C ASN A 138 -6.82 -0.35 -15.08
N SER A 139 -6.92 -0.94 -16.26
CA SER A 139 -6.45 -0.30 -17.51
C SER A 139 -7.23 0.98 -17.83
N VAL A 140 -8.56 0.99 -17.61
CA VAL A 140 -9.40 2.16 -17.83
C VAL A 140 -9.04 3.27 -16.83
N LEU A 141 -8.87 2.96 -15.56
CA LEU A 141 -8.53 3.92 -14.52
C LEU A 141 -7.14 4.53 -14.74
N SER A 142 -6.14 3.72 -15.08
CA SER A 142 -4.78 4.18 -15.34
C SER A 142 -4.66 5.11 -16.57
N ASN A 143 -5.47 4.86 -17.59
CA ASN A 143 -5.51 5.72 -18.79
C ASN A 143 -6.31 7.03 -18.57
N GLY A 144 -7.19 7.06 -17.56
CA GLY A 144 -7.98 8.25 -17.22
C GLY A 144 -7.21 9.31 -16.43
N GLU A 145 -6.10 8.96 -15.78
CA GLU A 145 -5.28 9.91 -15.00
C GLU A 145 -4.46 10.89 -15.85
N HIS A 146 -4.39 10.69 -17.17
CA HIS A 146 -3.68 11.59 -18.10
C HIS A 146 -4.55 12.70 -18.70
N HIS A 147 -5.80 12.88 -18.24
CA HIS A 147 -6.75 13.85 -18.82
C HIS A 147 -7.41 14.79 -17.79
N ILE A 148 -6.78 15.07 -16.65
CA ILE A 148 -7.23 16.10 -15.71
C ILE A 148 -6.13 17.14 -15.50
#